data_de2dabd4f065be3cd649cc2f81a55181
#
_entry.id   de2dabd4f065be3cd649cc2f81a55181
#
_cell.length_a   1.000
_cell.length_b   1.000
_cell.length_c   1.000
_cell.angle_alpha   90.00
_cell.angle_beta   90.00
_cell.angle_gamma   90.00
#
_symmetry.space_group_name_H-M   'P 1'
#
loop_
_entity.id
_entity.type
_entity.pdbx_description
1 polymer ?
#
loop_
_entity_poly.entity_id
_entity_poly.type
_entity_poly.pdbx_seq_one_letter_code
_entity_poly.pdbx_strand_id
1 'polypeptide(L)'
;MTDCIFCKIVEGKIPSRKLYEDDDMLAFHDINPLAPVHFMIIPKKHVDSLAHVGPEHVEVLGKMMAKAGALAREAGSAEGFRTIVNTGRIARQDVYHLHIHILFPGQANH
;
A
#
# COMPACT_ATOMS: atom_id res chain seq x y z
N MET A 1 9.88 8.52 18.42
CA MET A 1 9.90 8.29 17.82
C MET A 1 9.04 8.61 16.83
N THR A 2 8.48 8.12 16.31
CA THR A 2 7.82 8.61 15.17
C THR A 2 6.35 8.71 15.35
N ASP A 3 5.77 9.74 14.74
CA ASP A 3 4.33 9.89 14.74
C ASP A 3 3.72 9.28 13.50
N CYS A 4 4.46 8.45 12.80
CA CYS A 4 3.97 7.83 11.58
C CYS A 4 2.86 6.83 11.87
N ILE A 5 1.66 7.12 11.38
CA ILE A 5 0.51 6.27 11.62
C ILE A 5 0.69 4.88 10.99
N PHE A 6 1.37 4.81 9.85
CA PHE A 6 1.61 3.51 9.20
C PHE A 6 2.64 2.69 9.97
N CYS A 7 3.65 3.35 10.56
CA CYS A 7 4.57 2.64 11.43
C CYS A 7 3.83 2.05 12.63
N LYS A 8 2.85 2.77 13.15
CA LYS A 8 2.06 2.27 14.27
C LYS A 8 1.19 1.08 13.87
N ILE A 9 0.70 1.08 12.63
CA ILE A 9 -0.05 -0.06 12.11
C ILE A 9 0.88 -1.27 11.98
N VAL A 10 2.09 -1.07 11.47
CA VAL A 10 3.07 -2.14 11.34
C VAL A 10 3.38 -2.74 12.71
N GLU A 11 3.47 -1.90 13.73
CA GLU A 11 3.79 -2.35 15.09
C GLU A 11 2.59 -2.94 15.83
N GLY A 12 1.41 -2.91 15.22
CA GLY A 12 0.21 -3.43 15.84
C GLY A 12 -0.42 -2.50 16.87
N LYS A 13 0.04 -1.26 16.95
CA LYS A 13 -0.51 -0.31 17.91
C LYS A 13 -1.84 0.29 17.45
N ILE A 14 -2.07 0.30 16.13
CA ILE A 14 -3.32 0.76 15.53
C ILE A 14 -3.87 -0.39 14.72
N PRO A 15 -5.15 -0.75 14.89
CA PRO A 15 -5.71 -1.87 14.13
C PRO A 15 -5.88 -1.54 12.66
N SER A 16 -5.85 -2.55 11.82
CA SER A 16 -6.09 -2.41 10.40
C SER A 16 -6.71 -3.70 9.88
N ARG A 17 -7.38 -3.61 8.74
CA ARG A 17 -7.90 -4.81 8.07
C ARG A 17 -6.81 -5.30 7.14
N LYS A 18 -6.01 -6.23 7.63
CA LYS A 18 -4.86 -6.73 6.87
C LYS A 18 -5.31 -7.65 5.76
N LEU A 19 -4.68 -7.49 4.60
CA LEU A 19 -4.87 -8.35 3.46
C LEU A 19 -3.71 -9.33 3.35
N TYR A 20 -2.51 -8.88 3.70
CA TYR A 20 -1.30 -9.69 3.58
C TYR A 20 -0.20 -9.08 4.43
N GLU A 21 0.66 -9.91 4.96
CA GLU A 21 1.80 -9.45 5.75
C GLU A 21 2.93 -10.44 5.67
N ASP A 22 4.16 -9.94 5.49
CA ASP A 22 5.35 -10.76 5.63
C ASP A 22 6.43 -9.92 6.32
N ASP A 23 7.68 -10.35 6.29
CA ASP A 23 8.74 -9.65 7.00
C ASP A 23 9.04 -8.27 6.41
N ASP A 24 8.73 -8.06 5.15
CA ASP A 24 9.12 -6.85 4.43
C ASP A 24 7.99 -5.87 4.19
N MET A 25 6.76 -6.34 4.13
CA MET A 25 5.65 -5.49 3.72
C MET A 25 4.35 -5.85 4.42
N LEU A 26 3.42 -4.92 4.38
CA LEU A 26 2.08 -5.09 4.91
C LEU A 26 1.09 -4.52 3.90
N ALA A 27 0.04 -5.25 3.62
CA ALA A 27 -1.05 -4.75 2.79
C ALA A 27 -2.32 -4.70 3.63
N PHE A 28 -3.05 -3.60 3.55
CA PHE A 28 -4.28 -3.44 4.34
C PHE A 28 -5.26 -2.53 3.61
N HIS A 29 -6.53 -2.70 3.94
CA HIS A 29 -7.59 -1.95 3.29
C HIS A 29 -7.58 -0.49 3.74
N ASP A 30 -7.86 0.41 2.79
CA ASP A 30 -7.97 1.84 3.11
C ASP A 30 -9.29 2.07 3.84
N ILE A 31 -9.26 2.84 4.92
CA ILE A 31 -10.46 3.12 5.70
C ILE A 31 -11.33 4.18 5.01
N ASN A 32 -10.77 4.90 4.04
CA ASN A 32 -11.53 5.87 3.26
C ASN A 32 -11.41 5.52 1.78
N PRO A 33 -12.02 4.40 1.37
CA PRO A 33 -11.78 3.88 0.01
C PRO A 33 -12.32 4.81 -1.05
N LEU A 34 -11.56 4.93 -2.14
CA LEU A 34 -11.96 5.70 -3.30
C LEU A 34 -12.54 4.81 -4.40
N ALA A 35 -12.65 3.54 -4.14
CA ALA A 35 -13.20 2.56 -5.07
C ALA A 35 -13.78 1.41 -4.25
N PRO A 36 -14.63 0.58 -4.83
CA PRO A 36 -15.18 -0.58 -4.10
C PRO A 36 -14.12 -1.46 -3.47
N VAL A 37 -12.96 -1.62 -4.14
CA VAL A 37 -11.81 -2.25 -3.49
C VAL A 37 -10.66 -1.25 -3.55
N HIS A 38 -10.10 -0.97 -2.39
CA HIS A 38 -9.00 -0.03 -2.29
C HIS A 38 -8.12 -0.47 -1.13
N PHE A 39 -6.94 -0.98 -1.44
CA PHE A 39 -5.99 -1.34 -0.39
C PHE A 39 -4.65 -0.71 -0.68
N MET A 40 -3.76 -0.73 0.32
CA MET A 40 -2.45 -0.15 0.18
C MET A 40 -1.40 -1.19 0.53
N ILE A 41 -0.23 -1.10 -0.08
CA ILE A 41 0.91 -1.92 0.25
C ILE A 41 2.00 -0.99 0.76
N ILE A 42 2.53 -1.26 1.93
CA ILE A 42 3.58 -0.44 2.52
C ILE A 42 4.78 -1.29 2.88
N PRO A 43 5.99 -0.72 2.83
CA PRO A 43 7.14 -1.41 3.37
C PRO A 43 7.10 -1.30 4.88
N LYS A 44 7.53 -2.33 5.60
CA LYS A 44 7.55 -2.27 7.05
C LYS A 44 8.62 -1.31 7.55
N LYS A 45 9.74 -1.23 6.83
CA LYS A 45 10.77 -0.29 7.18
C LYS A 45 10.38 1.09 6.62
N HIS A 46 10.34 2.07 7.46
CA HIS A 46 9.88 3.40 7.08
C HIS A 46 10.76 4.06 6.02
N VAL A 47 10.14 4.60 4.99
CA VAL A 47 10.75 5.53 4.06
C VAL A 47 9.65 6.50 3.67
N ASP A 48 9.97 7.79 3.64
CA ASP A 48 8.93 8.80 3.48
C ASP A 48 8.18 8.73 2.14
N SER A 49 8.90 8.57 1.05
CA SER A 49 8.28 8.61 -0.28
C SER A 49 9.22 8.08 -1.33
N LEU A 50 8.76 8.01 -2.58
CA LEU A 50 9.64 7.63 -3.69
C LEU A 50 10.78 8.61 -3.88
N ALA A 51 10.63 9.85 -3.44
CA ALA A 51 11.70 10.82 -3.55
C ALA A 51 12.85 10.53 -2.60
N HIS A 52 12.63 9.62 -1.64
CA HIS A 52 13.62 9.31 -0.61
C HIS A 52 14.20 7.91 -0.72
N VAL A 53 13.80 7.13 -1.74
CA VAL A 53 14.31 5.77 -1.87
C VAL A 53 15.68 5.77 -2.54
N GLY A 54 16.46 4.74 -2.24
CA GLY A 54 17.78 4.55 -2.82
C GLY A 54 17.99 3.07 -3.11
N PRO A 55 19.24 2.70 -3.42
CA PRO A 55 19.54 1.31 -3.78
C PRO A 55 19.12 0.28 -2.74
N GLU A 56 19.11 0.66 -1.47
CA GLU A 56 18.72 -0.25 -0.40
C GLU A 56 17.23 -0.57 -0.42
N HIS A 57 16.44 0.17 -1.19
CA HIS A 57 14.99 -0.05 -1.26
C HIS A 57 14.55 -0.82 -2.49
N VAL A 58 15.47 -1.12 -3.41
CA VAL A 58 15.12 -1.72 -4.69
C VAL A 58 14.43 -3.07 -4.50
N GLU A 59 14.96 -3.88 -3.59
CA GLU A 59 14.43 -5.21 -3.41
C GLU A 59 13.00 -5.17 -2.83
N VAL A 60 12.77 -4.37 -1.80
CA VAL A 60 11.45 -4.32 -1.19
C VAL A 60 10.42 -3.70 -2.15
N LEU A 61 10.82 -2.68 -2.90
CA LEU A 61 9.90 -2.07 -3.86
C LEU A 61 9.53 -3.06 -4.95
N GLY A 62 10.49 -3.84 -5.44
CA GLY A 62 10.21 -4.87 -6.42
C GLY A 62 9.25 -5.92 -5.87
N LYS A 63 9.46 -6.34 -4.63
CA LYS A 63 8.58 -7.32 -3.99
C LYS A 63 7.16 -6.77 -3.86
N MET A 64 7.02 -5.50 -3.46
CA MET A 64 5.72 -4.88 -3.31
C MET A 64 4.97 -4.83 -4.64
N MET A 65 5.65 -4.41 -5.70
CA MET A 65 5.03 -4.34 -7.01
C MET A 65 4.68 -5.73 -7.54
N ALA A 66 5.56 -6.69 -7.33
CA ALA A 66 5.30 -8.05 -7.79
C ALA A 66 4.13 -8.69 -7.04
N LYS A 67 3.94 -8.30 -5.77
CA LYS A 67 2.85 -8.87 -4.97
C LYS A 67 1.50 -8.27 -5.32
N ALA A 68 1.49 -7.06 -5.88
CA ALA A 68 0.26 -6.33 -6.12
C ALA A 68 -0.75 -7.10 -6.96
N GLY A 69 -0.28 -7.75 -8.02
CA GLY A 69 -1.17 -8.49 -8.91
C GLY A 69 -1.85 -9.67 -8.22
N ALA A 70 -1.07 -10.43 -7.43
CA ALA A 70 -1.61 -11.58 -6.72
C ALA A 70 -2.65 -11.12 -5.68
N LEU A 71 -2.34 -10.06 -4.95
CA LEU A 71 -3.27 -9.55 -3.93
C LEU A 71 -4.52 -8.99 -4.56
N ALA A 72 -4.40 -8.31 -5.70
CA ALA A 72 -5.57 -7.79 -6.40
C ALA A 72 -6.49 -8.92 -6.84
N ARG A 73 -5.90 -9.99 -7.38
CA ARG A 73 -6.71 -11.15 -7.80
C ARG A 73 -7.42 -11.77 -6.61
N GLU A 74 -6.73 -11.91 -5.47
CA GLU A 74 -7.37 -12.46 -4.28
C GLU A 74 -8.48 -11.58 -3.76
N ALA A 75 -8.37 -10.27 -3.98
CA ALA A 75 -9.38 -9.31 -3.55
C ALA A 75 -10.52 -9.17 -4.56
N GLY A 76 -10.46 -9.90 -5.67
CA GLY A 76 -11.57 -9.95 -6.61
C GLY A 76 -11.37 -9.22 -7.93
N SER A 77 -10.15 -8.81 -8.25
CA SER A 77 -9.91 -8.16 -9.53
C SER A 77 -10.01 -9.18 -10.65
N ALA A 78 -10.91 -8.97 -11.60
CA ALA A 78 -11.06 -9.86 -12.74
C ALA A 78 -10.39 -9.29 -13.98
N GLU A 79 -10.30 -7.98 -14.10
CA GLU A 79 -9.84 -7.35 -15.32
C GLU A 79 -8.74 -6.32 -15.14
N GLY A 80 -8.15 -6.26 -13.96
CA GLY A 80 -7.05 -5.33 -13.74
C GLY A 80 -7.33 -4.36 -12.61
N PHE A 81 -6.39 -3.45 -12.40
CA PHE A 81 -6.48 -2.53 -11.28
C PHE A 81 -5.59 -1.32 -11.56
N ARG A 82 -5.84 -0.25 -10.82
CA ARG A 82 -5.00 0.94 -10.89
C ARG A 82 -3.98 0.89 -9.78
N THR A 83 -2.77 1.31 -10.08
CA THR A 83 -1.69 1.40 -9.11
C THR A 83 -1.27 2.87 -9.04
N ILE A 84 -1.35 3.46 -7.87
CA ILE A 84 -1.05 4.86 -7.67
C ILE A 84 -0.06 5.01 -6.54
N VAL A 85 1.01 5.77 -6.77
CA VAL A 85 1.96 6.13 -5.73
C VAL A 85 2.07 7.64 -5.74
N ASN A 86 1.57 8.29 -4.72
CA ASN A 86 1.63 9.74 -4.62
C ASN A 86 2.92 10.12 -3.90
N THR A 87 3.68 11.02 -4.48
CA THR A 87 4.95 11.44 -3.94
C THR A 87 4.96 12.95 -3.69
N GLY A 88 5.05 13.31 -2.42
CA GLY A 88 5.22 14.69 -2.02
C GLY A 88 3.91 15.46 -1.95
N ARG A 89 4.03 16.71 -1.50
CA ARG A 89 2.87 17.55 -1.24
C ARG A 89 2.10 17.89 -2.50
N ILE A 90 2.79 18.09 -3.60
CA ILE A 90 2.14 18.47 -4.85
C ILE A 90 1.23 17.36 -5.36
N ALA A 91 1.55 16.11 -5.03
CA ALA A 91 0.74 14.96 -5.41
C ALA A 91 -0.21 14.56 -4.28
N ARG A 92 -0.29 15.39 -3.23
CA ARG A 92 -1.18 15.15 -2.09
C ARG A 92 -0.91 13.85 -1.37
N GLN A 93 0.37 13.58 -1.15
CA GLN A 93 0.74 12.44 -0.32
C GLN A 93 0.30 12.77 1.11
N ASP A 94 -0.65 12.03 1.63
CA ASP A 94 -1.26 12.34 2.91
C ASP A 94 -0.50 11.74 4.09
N VAL A 95 0.12 10.60 3.92
CA VAL A 95 0.92 9.97 4.97
C VAL A 95 2.33 9.80 4.44
N TYR A 96 3.31 10.34 5.18
CA TYR A 96 4.71 10.26 4.74
C TYR A 96 5.36 8.98 5.22
N HIS A 97 4.84 7.91 4.68
CA HIS A 97 5.35 6.56 4.73
C HIS A 97 4.95 5.99 3.39
N LEU A 98 5.91 5.72 2.54
CA LEU A 98 5.65 5.28 1.16
C LEU A 98 4.55 4.24 1.11
N HIS A 99 3.58 4.41 0.23
CA HIS A 99 2.52 3.43 0.06
C HIS A 99 2.03 3.40 -1.38
N ILE A 100 1.68 2.20 -1.81
CA ILE A 100 1.16 1.97 -3.14
C ILE A 100 -0.33 1.72 -2.99
N HIS A 101 -1.15 2.54 -3.64
CA HIS A 101 -2.60 2.33 -3.66
C HIS A 101 -2.95 1.37 -4.78
N ILE A 102 -3.79 0.41 -4.48
CA ILE A 102 -4.35 -0.51 -5.47
C ILE A 102 -5.86 -0.32 -5.43
N LEU A 103 -6.43 0.07 -6.56
CA LEU A 103 -7.86 0.37 -6.63
C LEU A 103 -8.49 -0.30 -7.84
N PHE A 104 -9.69 -0.81 -7.66
CA PHE A 104 -10.47 -1.35 -8.77
C PHE A 104 -11.94 -1.48 -8.35
N PRO A 105 -12.86 -1.62 -9.35
CA PRO A 105 -14.29 -1.67 -9.03
C PRO A 105 -14.74 -2.88 -8.25
N GLY A 106 -13.87 -3.86 -8.09
CA GLY A 106 -14.26 -5.07 -7.40
C GLY A 106 -14.90 -6.05 -8.37
N GLN A 107 -15.52 -7.06 -7.78
CA GLN A 107 -16.17 -8.04 -8.58
C GLN A 107 -17.24 -7.34 -9.30
N ALA A 108 -17.11 -7.27 -10.56
CA ALA A 108 -18.09 -6.53 -11.30
C ALA A 108 -19.41 -7.20 -11.19
N ASN A 109 -20.41 -6.40 -10.99
CA ASN A 109 -21.69 -6.94 -10.95
C ASN A 109 -22.29 -6.72 -12.26
N HIS A 110 -21.68 -7.08 -13.25
CA HIS A 110 -22.25 -6.92 -14.56
C HIS A 110 -22.38 -8.25 -15.21
#